data_e00834918b5719f1ef2680c43b711ac1
#
_entry.id   e00834918b5719f1ef2680c43b711ac1
#
_cell.length_a   1.000
_cell.length_b   1.000
_cell.length_c   1.000
_cell.angle_alpha   90.00
_cell.angle_beta   90.00
_cell.angle_gamma   90.00
#
_symmetry.space_group_name_H-M   'P 1'
#
loop_
_entity.id
_entity.type
_entity.pdbx_description
1 polymer ?
#
loop_
_entity_poly.entity_id
_entity_poly.type
_entity_poly.pdbx_seq_one_letter_code
_entity_poly.pdbx_strand_id
1 'polypeptide(L)'
;MRRVLIVVVALIGALGVVGAVALAAPPQDPAVPQAAPAPAGPQVSYQPAASASSANPAQPVSVRAAGGTLDGVSLTGPDGDAVDGALSPDRTTWTSSGDLDFATTYTWHGRAVAPDGTATPVQGTVATLEPAHTVRGTLNIGDDRTVGIAAPIEIQFDRHVEDRAAIEKVLKVTTSKEVEGAWGWLPDENGGSRVHWRPKEYWPSGTKVTVDAPLKGVDYGGGSYGAEDLTTSFAIGRAQIVKADARSFRMIVIRDGKQIADYPASYGLADDPNRNTRSGIHVVTEKFTDKRMVSQQYGYDVVEKWAVRMSNNGEFIHANPVSAAAQGAANVTHGCVNLSIENAKAYYDTVLYGDPVEVTGTPVQLSARDGDLWDWTLSWEKWKGLSALS
;
A
#
# COMPACT_ATOMS: atom_id res chain seq x y z
N MET A 1 -6.62 45.21 -34.71
CA MET A 1 -7.39 46.39 -35.13
C MET A 1 -8.30 46.84 -34.00
N ARG A 2 -8.13 48.13 -33.60
CA ARG A 2 -9.13 49.03 -32.99
C ARG A 2 -9.47 48.76 -31.51
N ARG A 3 -9.54 49.72 -30.62
CA ARG A 3 -9.21 51.18 -30.60
C ARG A 3 -9.03 51.58 -29.13
N VAL A 4 -8.00 52.38 -28.91
CA VAL A 4 -7.77 53.15 -27.68
C VAL A 4 -8.75 54.32 -27.65
N LEU A 5 -9.33 54.62 -26.50
CA LEU A 5 -10.04 55.88 -26.26
C LEU A 5 -9.38 56.58 -25.10
N ILE A 6 -8.72 57.69 -25.42
CA ILE A 6 -8.15 58.64 -24.46
C ILE A 6 -9.21 59.73 -24.25
N VAL A 7 -9.53 60.01 -23.00
CA VAL A 7 -10.33 61.20 -22.63
C VAL A 7 -9.42 62.17 -21.86
N VAL A 8 -9.19 63.29 -22.44
CA VAL A 8 -8.53 64.45 -21.86
C VAL A 8 -9.61 65.33 -21.24
N VAL A 9 -9.48 65.71 -19.97
CA VAL A 9 -10.32 66.76 -19.35
C VAL A 9 -9.42 67.92 -18.96
N ALA A 10 -9.78 69.09 -19.50
CA ALA A 10 -9.06 70.33 -19.33
C ALA A 10 -9.38 71.01 -18.00
N LEU A 11 -8.35 71.64 -17.42
CA LEU A 11 -8.45 72.58 -16.32
C LEU A 11 -8.97 73.95 -16.79
N ILE A 12 -9.92 74.48 -16.05
CA ILE A 12 -10.25 75.91 -16.12
C ILE A 12 -10.09 76.50 -14.70
N GLY A 13 -9.16 77.38 -14.54
CA GLY A 13 -8.96 78.13 -13.33
C GLY A 13 -9.89 79.36 -13.23
N ALA A 14 -10.34 79.65 -12.04
CA ALA A 14 -10.96 80.95 -11.68
C ALA A 14 -10.37 81.46 -10.40
N LEU A 15 -9.70 82.58 -10.49
CA LEU A 15 -9.29 83.38 -9.32
C LEU A 15 -10.51 84.11 -8.69
N GLY A 16 -10.71 83.92 -7.41
CA GLY A 16 -11.65 84.73 -6.59
C GLY A 16 -10.99 85.24 -5.34
N VAL A 17 -11.00 86.54 -5.19
CA VAL A 17 -10.39 87.28 -4.06
C VAL A 17 -11.23 87.17 -2.82
N VAL A 18 -10.57 87.00 -1.68
CA VAL A 18 -11.13 86.67 -0.36
C VAL A 18 -11.20 87.89 0.53
N GLY A 19 -12.34 88.09 1.19
CA GLY A 19 -12.48 88.90 2.38
C GLY A 19 -12.34 88.04 3.64
N ALA A 20 -11.44 88.39 4.52
CA ALA A 20 -11.26 87.74 5.81
C ALA A 20 -12.35 88.08 6.80
N VAL A 21 -13.14 87.13 7.24
CA VAL A 21 -14.02 87.29 8.41
C VAL A 21 -13.44 86.35 9.49
N ALA A 22 -13.01 86.95 10.61
CA ALA A 22 -12.58 86.20 11.77
C ALA A 22 -13.80 85.68 12.54
N LEU A 23 -14.05 84.39 12.39
CA LEU A 23 -15.00 83.65 13.23
C LEU A 23 -14.28 83.11 14.50
N ALA A 24 -14.81 83.52 15.68
CA ALA A 24 -14.36 83.01 16.94
C ALA A 24 -14.57 81.49 17.05
N ALA A 25 -13.56 80.79 17.46
CA ALA A 25 -13.65 79.33 17.69
C ALA A 25 -14.61 79.04 18.86
N PRO A 26 -15.48 78.02 18.71
CA PRO A 26 -16.28 77.54 19.84
C PRO A 26 -15.39 76.89 20.89
N PRO A 27 -15.83 76.93 22.19
CA PRO A 27 -15.06 76.29 23.26
C PRO A 27 -14.88 74.82 23.01
N GLN A 28 -13.63 74.37 23.12
CA GLN A 28 -13.34 72.94 23.02
C GLN A 28 -13.81 72.25 24.30
N ASP A 29 -14.74 71.36 24.19
CA ASP A 29 -15.07 70.42 25.26
C ASP A 29 -13.82 69.64 25.68
N PRO A 30 -13.64 69.39 27.01
CA PRO A 30 -12.51 68.59 27.47
C PRO A 30 -12.54 67.23 26.82
N ALA A 31 -11.44 66.89 26.15
CA ALA A 31 -11.27 65.59 25.51
C ALA A 31 -11.55 64.42 26.48
N VAL A 32 -12.59 63.67 26.25
CA VAL A 32 -12.86 62.44 26.98
C VAL A 32 -11.64 61.52 26.77
N PRO A 33 -10.99 61.03 27.85
CA PRO A 33 -9.87 60.11 27.67
C PRO A 33 -10.34 58.88 26.86
N GLN A 34 -9.78 58.74 25.69
CA GLN A 34 -10.03 57.53 24.87
C GLN A 34 -9.41 56.38 25.66
N ALA A 35 -10.26 55.47 26.12
CA ALA A 35 -9.81 54.24 26.79
C ALA A 35 -8.76 53.55 25.93
N ALA A 36 -7.62 53.18 26.51
CA ALA A 36 -6.61 52.43 25.84
C ALA A 36 -7.27 51.13 25.27
N PRO A 37 -6.94 50.72 24.06
CA PRO A 37 -7.49 49.48 23.51
C PRO A 37 -7.19 48.37 24.49
N ALA A 38 -8.20 47.58 24.83
CA ALA A 38 -8.04 46.41 25.69
C ALA A 38 -6.92 45.53 25.13
N PRO A 39 -6.06 44.94 25.99
CA PRO A 39 -5.00 44.06 25.50
C PRO A 39 -5.60 42.96 24.60
N ALA A 40 -5.01 42.84 23.42
CA ALA A 40 -5.44 41.79 22.49
C ALA A 40 -5.12 40.43 23.10
N GLY A 41 -6.13 39.59 23.28
CA GLY A 41 -5.94 38.22 23.80
C GLY A 41 -5.04 37.36 22.89
N PRO A 42 -4.67 36.17 23.34
CA PRO A 42 -3.85 35.24 22.55
C PRO A 42 -4.42 35.01 21.14
N GLN A 43 -3.54 34.93 20.15
CA GLN A 43 -3.98 34.58 18.80
C GLN A 43 -4.04 33.05 18.65
N VAL A 44 -5.16 32.55 18.11
CA VAL A 44 -5.38 31.11 17.85
C VAL A 44 -5.27 30.85 16.36
N SER A 45 -4.48 29.87 16.00
CA SER A 45 -4.33 29.38 14.61
C SER A 45 -4.51 27.87 14.53
N TYR A 46 -4.97 27.40 13.38
CA TYR A 46 -5.30 26.00 13.15
C TYR A 46 -4.53 25.45 11.93
N GLN A 47 -4.21 24.16 11.98
CA GLN A 47 -3.65 23.42 10.85
C GLN A 47 -4.41 22.10 10.69
N PRO A 48 -5.13 21.89 9.60
CA PRO A 48 -5.47 22.87 8.55
C PRO A 48 -6.30 24.04 9.11
N ALA A 49 -6.53 25.08 8.31
CA ALA A 49 -7.27 26.27 8.75
C ALA A 49 -8.65 25.91 9.34
N ALA A 50 -9.11 26.68 10.32
CA ALA A 50 -10.48 26.55 10.81
C ALA A 50 -11.47 26.66 9.64
N SER A 51 -12.52 25.85 9.65
CA SER A 51 -13.47 25.69 8.53
C SER A 51 -12.92 25.02 7.26
N ALA A 52 -11.74 24.35 7.31
CA ALA A 52 -11.30 23.49 6.21
C ALA A 52 -12.39 22.42 5.93
N SER A 53 -12.67 22.20 4.64
CA SER A 53 -13.75 21.29 4.18
C SER A 53 -13.25 20.01 3.52
N SER A 54 -11.93 19.79 3.48
CA SER A 54 -11.31 18.64 2.82
C SER A 54 -9.96 18.29 3.46
N ALA A 55 -9.90 18.28 4.80
CA ALA A 55 -8.71 17.86 5.53
C ALA A 55 -8.42 16.37 5.23
N ASN A 56 -7.16 16.04 4.98
CA ASN A 56 -6.79 14.64 4.82
C ASN A 56 -6.90 13.92 6.17
N PRO A 57 -7.70 12.82 6.29
CA PRO A 57 -7.96 12.16 7.56
C PRO A 57 -6.74 11.47 8.17
N ALA A 58 -5.73 11.12 7.38
CA ALA A 58 -4.47 10.54 7.84
C ALA A 58 -3.42 11.59 8.26
N GLN A 59 -3.74 12.88 8.14
CA GLN A 59 -2.84 13.95 8.57
C GLN A 59 -3.29 14.53 9.92
N PRO A 60 -2.35 14.77 10.86
CA PRO A 60 -2.70 15.37 12.12
C PRO A 60 -3.33 16.76 11.95
N VAL A 61 -4.34 17.03 12.76
CA VAL A 61 -4.88 18.38 12.90
C VAL A 61 -4.36 19.01 14.18
N SER A 62 -4.13 20.32 14.17
CA SER A 62 -3.60 21.02 15.33
C SER A 62 -4.17 22.42 15.53
N VAL A 63 -4.12 22.89 16.77
CA VAL A 63 -4.40 24.26 17.14
C VAL A 63 -3.25 24.84 17.96
N ARG A 64 -2.89 26.09 17.70
CA ARG A 64 -1.78 26.79 18.35
C ARG A 64 -2.24 28.13 18.92
N ALA A 65 -1.78 28.42 20.11
CA ALA A 65 -1.90 29.76 20.75
C ALA A 65 -0.57 30.54 20.66
N ALA A 66 -0.63 31.76 20.17
CA ALA A 66 0.48 32.71 20.24
C ALA A 66 0.17 33.81 21.30
N GLY A 67 1.10 34.02 22.20
CA GLY A 67 0.93 34.97 23.31
C GLY A 67 0.16 34.43 24.51
N GLY A 68 -0.01 33.12 24.64
CA GLY A 68 -0.67 32.44 25.75
C GLY A 68 -0.53 30.94 25.72
N THR A 69 -1.22 30.23 26.60
CA THR A 69 -1.26 28.76 26.66
C THR A 69 -2.67 28.25 26.41
N LEU A 70 -2.77 27.02 25.89
CA LEU A 70 -4.03 26.33 25.67
C LEU A 70 -4.54 25.69 26.96
N ASP A 71 -5.86 25.82 27.20
CA ASP A 71 -6.55 25.27 28.36
C ASP A 71 -7.87 24.60 27.93
N GLY A 72 -8.09 23.35 28.38
CA GLY A 72 -9.28 22.57 28.09
C GLY A 72 -9.51 22.31 26.59
N VAL A 73 -8.46 22.21 25.78
CA VAL A 73 -8.60 22.01 24.34
C VAL A 73 -8.92 20.55 24.02
N SER A 74 -9.94 20.38 23.19
CA SER A 74 -10.33 19.10 22.61
C SER A 74 -10.88 19.28 21.19
N LEU A 75 -10.84 18.20 20.43
CA LEU A 75 -11.51 18.05 19.14
C LEU A 75 -12.51 16.90 19.28
N THR A 76 -13.77 17.11 18.91
CA THR A 76 -14.82 16.10 19.05
C THR A 76 -15.48 15.78 17.72
N GLY A 77 -15.79 14.50 17.50
CA GLY A 77 -16.61 14.03 16.40
C GLY A 77 -18.10 14.37 16.56
N PRO A 78 -18.92 14.02 15.57
CA PRO A 78 -20.37 14.32 15.56
C PRO A 78 -21.13 13.62 16.69
N ASP A 79 -20.66 12.46 17.15
CA ASP A 79 -21.26 11.69 18.25
C ASP A 79 -20.80 12.17 19.64
N GLY A 80 -19.94 13.19 19.69
CA GLY A 80 -19.41 13.75 20.91
C GLY A 80 -18.12 13.07 21.42
N ASP A 81 -17.65 12.04 20.72
CA ASP A 81 -16.42 11.36 21.06
C ASP A 81 -15.19 12.27 20.82
N ALA A 82 -14.31 12.31 21.80
CA ALA A 82 -13.09 13.09 21.71
C ALA A 82 -12.05 12.37 20.85
N VAL A 83 -11.43 13.13 19.95
CA VAL A 83 -10.25 12.68 19.21
C VAL A 83 -9.04 12.68 20.14
N ASP A 84 -8.26 11.61 20.12
CA ASP A 84 -7.02 11.53 20.85
C ASP A 84 -6.02 12.58 20.38
N GLY A 85 -5.33 13.21 21.33
CA GLY A 85 -4.35 14.25 21.03
C GLY A 85 -3.58 14.70 22.27
N ALA A 86 -2.52 15.44 22.05
CA ALA A 86 -1.65 15.87 23.12
C ALA A 86 -1.28 17.36 23.03
N LEU A 87 -1.14 17.99 24.20
CA LEU A 87 -0.54 19.32 24.33
C LEU A 87 0.99 19.20 24.28
N SER A 88 1.62 20.17 23.59
CA SER A 88 3.07 20.38 23.67
C SER A 88 3.52 20.69 25.11
N PRO A 89 4.79 20.42 25.46
CA PRO A 89 5.30 20.71 26.83
C PRO A 89 5.11 22.13 27.30
N ASP A 90 5.19 23.12 26.40
CA ASP A 90 4.96 24.52 26.65
C ASP A 90 3.47 24.90 26.63
N ARG A 91 2.58 23.94 26.39
CA ARG A 91 1.13 24.09 26.31
C ARG A 91 0.66 25.11 25.25
N THR A 92 1.47 25.38 24.23
CA THR A 92 1.09 26.35 23.19
C THR A 92 0.45 25.67 21.98
N THR A 93 0.60 24.33 21.80
CA THR A 93 0.05 23.61 20.68
C THR A 93 -0.63 22.33 21.16
N TRP A 94 -1.81 22.03 20.64
CA TRP A 94 -2.45 20.72 20.74
C TRP A 94 -2.46 20.08 19.35
N THR A 95 -2.15 18.79 19.27
CA THR A 95 -2.10 18.03 18.01
C THR A 95 -2.81 16.69 18.20
N SER A 96 -3.65 16.29 17.22
CA SER A 96 -4.27 14.96 17.21
C SER A 96 -3.19 13.87 17.07
N SER A 97 -3.39 12.73 17.72
CA SER A 97 -2.49 11.58 17.66
C SER A 97 -3.07 10.37 16.92
N GLY A 98 -4.37 10.42 16.61
CA GLY A 98 -5.05 9.36 15.86
C GLY A 98 -5.54 9.85 14.50
N ASP A 99 -5.88 8.90 13.66
CA ASP A 99 -6.52 9.14 12.38
C ASP A 99 -7.95 9.66 12.58
N LEU A 100 -8.37 10.51 11.65
CA LEU A 100 -9.75 10.96 11.55
C LEU A 100 -10.53 10.06 10.57
N ASP A 101 -11.85 10.09 10.65
CA ASP A 101 -12.72 9.41 9.68
C ASP A 101 -12.92 10.28 8.44
N PHE A 102 -13.19 9.64 7.30
CA PHE A 102 -13.60 10.31 6.07
C PHE A 102 -15.00 10.95 6.23
N ALA A 103 -15.29 11.99 5.45
CA ALA A 103 -16.59 12.65 5.36
C ALA A 103 -17.15 13.08 6.72
N THR A 104 -16.28 13.43 7.67
CA THR A 104 -16.66 13.72 9.06
C THR A 104 -16.29 15.14 9.42
N THR A 105 -17.22 15.83 10.11
CA THR A 105 -17.00 17.18 10.65
C THR A 105 -16.70 17.10 12.13
N TYR A 106 -15.52 17.59 12.50
CA TYR A 106 -15.06 17.67 13.88
C TYR A 106 -15.16 19.11 14.39
N THR A 107 -15.42 19.26 15.69
CA THR A 107 -15.59 20.57 16.34
C THR A 107 -14.52 20.81 17.39
N TRP A 108 -13.88 21.99 17.31
CA TRP A 108 -12.91 22.45 18.29
C TRP A 108 -13.57 23.04 19.52
N HIS A 109 -13.07 22.74 20.70
CA HIS A 109 -13.46 23.28 21.98
C HIS A 109 -12.23 23.70 22.81
N GLY A 110 -12.40 24.69 23.71
CA GLY A 110 -11.36 25.12 24.64
C GLY A 110 -11.10 26.60 24.58
N ARG A 111 -9.94 27.04 25.12
CA ARG A 111 -9.53 28.43 25.13
C ARG A 111 -8.00 28.57 25.15
N ALA A 112 -7.52 29.72 24.66
CA ALA A 112 -6.15 30.16 24.85
C ALA A 112 -6.15 31.27 25.92
N VAL A 113 -5.20 31.23 26.88
CA VAL A 113 -5.15 32.14 28.03
C VAL A 113 -3.80 32.83 28.04
N ALA A 114 -3.81 34.17 28.03
CA ALA A 114 -2.62 34.99 28.16
C ALA A 114 -2.13 35.01 29.62
N PRO A 115 -0.89 35.48 29.92
CA PRO A 115 -0.36 35.59 31.28
C PRO A 115 -1.15 36.53 32.18
N ASP A 116 -1.85 37.52 31.61
CA ASP A 116 -2.71 38.47 32.33
C ASP A 116 -4.13 37.92 32.60
N GLY A 117 -4.43 36.68 32.16
CA GLY A 117 -5.72 36.05 32.32
C GLY A 117 -6.72 36.31 31.17
N THR A 118 -6.36 37.15 30.19
CA THR A 118 -7.20 37.38 29.01
C THR A 118 -7.33 36.08 28.22
N ALA A 119 -8.58 35.69 27.87
CA ALA A 119 -8.84 34.44 27.18
C ALA A 119 -9.42 34.64 25.77
N THR A 120 -8.96 33.85 24.81
CA THR A 120 -9.52 33.76 23.48
C THR A 120 -10.10 32.34 23.28
N PRO A 121 -11.38 32.18 22.83
CA PRO A 121 -11.95 30.87 22.59
C PRO A 121 -11.20 30.09 21.50
N VAL A 122 -11.03 28.80 21.73
CA VAL A 122 -10.68 27.83 20.70
C VAL A 122 -11.99 27.23 20.21
N GLN A 123 -12.40 27.56 19.00
CA GLN A 123 -13.69 27.17 18.43
C GLN A 123 -13.60 27.11 16.90
N GLY A 124 -14.51 26.40 16.28
CA GLY A 124 -14.58 26.21 14.83
C GLY A 124 -14.71 24.73 14.48
N THR A 125 -14.69 24.43 13.20
CA THR A 125 -14.83 23.06 12.72
C THR A 125 -13.73 22.73 11.72
N VAL A 126 -13.43 21.45 11.58
CA VAL A 126 -12.64 20.90 10.48
C VAL A 126 -13.40 19.73 9.90
N ALA A 127 -13.67 19.76 8.60
CA ALA A 127 -14.29 18.63 7.91
C ALA A 127 -13.22 17.92 7.10
N THR A 128 -13.21 16.59 7.18
CA THR A 128 -12.34 15.73 6.41
C THR A 128 -12.89 15.56 4.99
N LEU A 129 -12.01 15.18 4.08
CA LEU A 129 -12.37 14.93 2.70
C LEU A 129 -13.44 13.84 2.59
N GLU A 130 -14.36 14.00 1.61
CA GLU A 130 -15.39 13.04 1.27
C GLU A 130 -14.99 12.38 -0.05
N PRO A 131 -14.47 11.13 -0.04
CA PRO A 131 -14.04 10.44 -1.24
C PRO A 131 -15.25 9.95 -2.05
N ALA A 132 -15.14 9.97 -3.39
CA ALA A 132 -16.13 9.30 -4.22
C ALA A 132 -16.09 7.78 -3.99
N HIS A 133 -14.90 7.24 -3.75
CA HIS A 133 -14.67 5.84 -3.41
C HIS A 133 -13.49 5.70 -2.43
N THR A 134 -13.62 4.76 -1.50
CA THR A 134 -12.46 4.25 -0.76
C THR A 134 -12.00 2.94 -1.40
N VAL A 135 -10.69 2.72 -1.43
CA VAL A 135 -10.05 1.53 -2.00
C VAL A 135 -9.28 0.81 -0.90
N ARG A 136 -9.55 -0.49 -0.76
CA ARG A 136 -8.87 -1.34 0.21
C ARG A 136 -7.77 -2.14 -0.47
N GLY A 137 -6.64 -2.23 0.20
CA GLY A 137 -5.57 -3.16 -0.14
C GLY A 137 -5.60 -4.39 0.76
N THR A 138 -5.03 -5.50 0.28
CA THR A 138 -4.84 -6.72 1.07
C THR A 138 -3.44 -7.26 0.82
N LEU A 139 -2.69 -7.51 1.89
CA LEU A 139 -1.37 -8.15 1.83
C LEU A 139 -1.52 -9.68 1.73
N ASN A 140 -0.71 -10.31 0.86
CA ASN A 140 -0.69 -11.76 0.70
C ASN A 140 -0.01 -12.50 1.85
N ILE A 141 0.88 -11.85 2.59
CA ILE A 141 1.61 -12.43 3.72
C ILE A 141 1.15 -11.74 5.00
N GLY A 142 0.54 -12.49 5.92
CA GLY A 142 0.13 -11.99 7.23
C GLY A 142 1.27 -11.99 8.25
N ASP A 143 1.01 -11.40 9.41
CA ASP A 143 1.98 -11.28 10.51
C ASP A 143 2.49 -12.63 11.00
N ASP A 144 3.73 -12.63 11.49
CA ASP A 144 4.43 -13.75 12.08
C ASP A 144 4.56 -15.01 11.20
N ARG A 145 4.30 -14.88 9.90
CA ARG A 145 4.46 -15.98 8.96
C ARG A 145 5.93 -16.22 8.64
N THR A 146 6.25 -17.49 8.39
CA THR A 146 7.54 -17.89 7.81
C THR A 146 7.29 -18.34 6.38
N VAL A 147 7.98 -17.71 5.41
CA VAL A 147 7.80 -17.96 3.98
C VAL A 147 9.09 -18.42 3.31
N GLY A 148 8.99 -18.96 2.10
CA GLY A 148 10.12 -19.41 1.28
C GLY A 148 10.88 -18.23 0.66
N ILE A 149 12.04 -18.55 0.10
CA ILE A 149 13.02 -17.56 -0.38
C ILE A 149 12.63 -16.87 -1.69
N ALA A 150 11.56 -17.30 -2.36
CA ALA A 150 11.06 -16.66 -3.59
C ALA A 150 9.70 -15.97 -3.38
N ALA A 151 9.22 -15.86 -2.13
CA ALA A 151 7.94 -15.22 -1.84
C ALA A 151 7.96 -13.74 -2.26
N PRO A 152 7.11 -13.26 -3.18
CA PRO A 152 6.91 -11.84 -3.38
C PRO A 152 6.00 -11.30 -2.27
N ILE A 153 6.14 -10.01 -1.98
CA ILE A 153 5.15 -9.26 -1.23
C ILE A 153 4.14 -8.76 -2.27
N GLU A 154 2.87 -8.97 -2.02
CA GLU A 154 1.79 -8.53 -2.89
C GLU A 154 0.81 -7.66 -2.12
N ILE A 155 0.40 -6.54 -2.70
CA ILE A 155 -0.76 -5.77 -2.30
C ILE A 155 -1.78 -5.86 -3.43
N GLN A 156 -2.88 -6.54 -3.18
CA GLN A 156 -4.02 -6.61 -4.08
C GLN A 156 -5.04 -5.56 -3.65
N PHE A 157 -5.41 -4.66 -4.55
CA PHE A 157 -6.47 -3.67 -4.33
C PHE A 157 -7.81 -4.22 -4.81
N ASP A 158 -8.89 -3.78 -4.18
CA ASP A 158 -10.27 -4.18 -4.53
C ASP A 158 -10.84 -3.38 -5.72
N ARG A 159 -10.08 -2.39 -6.23
CA ARG A 159 -10.42 -1.55 -7.38
C ARG A 159 -9.20 -1.21 -8.22
N HIS A 160 -9.44 -0.75 -9.43
CA HIS A 160 -8.42 -0.14 -10.27
C HIS A 160 -7.86 1.14 -9.62
N VAL A 161 -6.55 1.32 -9.72
CA VAL A 161 -5.80 2.47 -9.23
C VAL A 161 -5.25 3.25 -10.43
N GLU A 162 -5.61 4.53 -10.53
CA GLU A 162 -5.13 5.42 -11.59
C GLU A 162 -3.74 5.99 -11.28
N ASP A 163 -3.54 6.56 -10.08
CA ASP A 163 -2.24 7.12 -9.66
C ASP A 163 -1.41 6.09 -8.88
N ARG A 164 -0.82 5.16 -9.61
CA ARG A 164 0.09 4.15 -9.05
C ARG A 164 1.33 4.75 -8.43
N ALA A 165 1.81 5.89 -8.95
CA ALA A 165 3.00 6.55 -8.44
C ALA A 165 2.77 7.16 -7.04
N ALA A 166 1.58 7.70 -6.76
CA ALA A 166 1.23 8.20 -5.44
C ALA A 166 1.28 7.10 -4.37
N ILE A 167 0.79 5.91 -4.71
CA ILE A 167 0.84 4.73 -3.84
C ILE A 167 2.29 4.27 -3.65
N GLU A 168 3.02 4.01 -4.74
CA GLU A 168 4.37 3.42 -4.66
C GLU A 168 5.33 4.29 -3.84
N LYS A 169 5.18 5.62 -3.87
CA LYS A 169 5.99 6.56 -3.09
C LYS A 169 5.91 6.35 -1.57
N VAL A 170 4.78 5.85 -1.08
CA VAL A 170 4.57 5.66 0.36
C VAL A 170 4.82 4.22 0.81
N LEU A 171 4.96 3.27 -0.12
CA LEU A 171 5.24 1.88 0.21
C LEU A 171 6.68 1.69 0.68
N LYS A 172 6.87 1.04 1.81
CA LYS A 172 8.18 0.79 2.39
C LYS A 172 8.34 -0.68 2.76
N VAL A 173 9.47 -1.27 2.34
CA VAL A 173 9.92 -2.58 2.78
C VAL A 173 11.21 -2.41 3.57
N THR A 174 11.21 -2.87 4.82
CA THR A 174 12.37 -2.85 5.71
C THR A 174 12.84 -4.27 5.97
N THR A 175 14.13 -4.51 5.87
CA THR A 175 14.72 -5.85 5.99
C THR A 175 15.85 -5.87 6.99
N SER A 176 15.97 -6.96 7.76
CA SER A 176 17.05 -7.13 8.75
C SER A 176 18.43 -7.45 8.12
N LYS A 177 18.46 -7.76 6.83
CA LYS A 177 19.65 -7.96 6.01
C LYS A 177 19.58 -7.05 4.80
N GLU A 178 20.68 -6.66 4.23
CA GLU A 178 20.71 -5.89 2.99
C GLU A 178 20.12 -6.70 1.84
N VAL A 179 19.08 -6.16 1.19
CA VAL A 179 18.38 -6.80 0.08
C VAL A 179 18.03 -5.75 -0.98
N GLU A 180 18.58 -5.89 -2.17
CA GLU A 180 18.15 -5.12 -3.34
C GLU A 180 16.79 -5.66 -3.81
N GLY A 181 15.76 -4.81 -3.87
CA GLY A 181 14.43 -5.18 -4.34
C GLY A 181 13.67 -4.00 -4.91
N ALA A 182 12.58 -4.25 -5.59
CA ALA A 182 11.76 -3.22 -6.23
C ALA A 182 10.30 -3.63 -6.31
N TRP A 183 9.43 -2.62 -6.29
CA TRP A 183 8.01 -2.75 -6.63
C TRP A 183 7.82 -2.87 -8.14
N GLY A 184 6.80 -3.60 -8.54
CA GLY A 184 6.37 -3.74 -9.93
C GLY A 184 4.86 -3.88 -10.00
N TRP A 185 4.22 -3.06 -10.82
CA TRP A 185 2.78 -3.11 -11.06
C TRP A 185 2.48 -4.14 -12.13
N LEU A 186 1.71 -5.14 -11.75
CA LEU A 186 1.25 -6.18 -12.66
C LEU A 186 -0.09 -5.78 -13.31
N PRO A 187 -0.53 -6.48 -14.38
CA PRO A 187 -1.87 -6.31 -14.90
C PRO A 187 -2.93 -6.50 -13.82
N ASP A 188 -3.99 -5.73 -13.90
CA ASP A 188 -5.10 -5.83 -12.95
C ASP A 188 -5.69 -7.24 -12.97
N GLU A 189 -6.09 -7.71 -11.80
CA GLU A 189 -6.70 -9.02 -11.60
C GLU A 189 -7.86 -8.90 -10.61
N ASN A 190 -8.88 -9.75 -10.77
CA ASN A 190 -10.08 -9.75 -9.91
C ASN A 190 -10.79 -8.39 -9.80
N GLY A 191 -10.66 -7.54 -10.82
CA GLY A 191 -11.27 -6.22 -10.86
C GLY A 191 -10.50 -5.10 -10.17
N GLY A 192 -9.30 -5.40 -9.64
CA GLY A 192 -8.46 -4.43 -8.94
C GLY A 192 -7.01 -4.46 -9.39
N SER A 193 -6.31 -3.38 -9.11
CA SER A 193 -4.87 -3.25 -9.37
C SER A 193 -4.07 -4.06 -8.35
N ARG A 194 -2.87 -4.47 -8.75
CA ARG A 194 -1.94 -5.17 -7.87
C ARG A 194 -0.50 -4.72 -8.06
N VAL A 195 0.21 -4.64 -6.97
CA VAL A 195 1.63 -4.31 -6.94
C VAL A 195 2.39 -5.34 -6.11
N HIS A 196 3.47 -5.87 -6.71
CA HIS A 196 4.33 -6.83 -6.05
C HIS A 196 5.70 -6.21 -5.76
N TRP A 197 6.30 -6.62 -4.67
CA TRP A 197 7.72 -6.37 -4.41
C TRP A 197 8.46 -7.69 -4.36
N ARG A 198 9.54 -7.79 -5.12
CA ARG A 198 10.46 -8.91 -5.00
C ARG A 198 11.91 -8.45 -4.90
N PRO A 199 12.76 -9.25 -4.25
CA PRO A 199 14.20 -9.01 -4.32
C PRO A 199 14.73 -9.31 -5.74
N LYS A 200 15.91 -8.79 -6.04
CA LYS A 200 16.63 -9.07 -7.28
C LYS A 200 17.00 -10.54 -7.39
N GLU A 201 17.58 -11.09 -6.32
CA GLU A 201 17.88 -12.50 -6.13
C GLU A 201 16.90 -13.08 -5.10
N TYR A 202 16.88 -14.40 -4.92
CA TYR A 202 16.09 -14.99 -3.83
C TYR A 202 16.47 -14.38 -2.47
N TRP A 203 15.48 -14.27 -1.60
CA TRP A 203 15.69 -13.75 -0.25
C TRP A 203 16.81 -14.49 0.49
N PRO A 204 17.70 -13.80 1.19
CA PRO A 204 18.60 -14.44 2.15
C PRO A 204 17.80 -15.10 3.28
N SER A 205 18.04 -16.40 3.53
CA SER A 205 17.41 -17.15 4.63
C SER A 205 17.55 -16.43 5.96
N GLY A 206 16.51 -16.46 6.81
CA GLY A 206 16.50 -15.83 8.12
C GLY A 206 16.39 -14.30 8.11
N THR A 207 16.05 -13.69 6.96
CA THR A 207 15.73 -12.26 6.89
C THR A 207 14.38 -12.01 7.59
N LYS A 208 14.30 -10.99 8.44
CA LYS A 208 13.05 -10.44 8.93
C LYS A 208 12.64 -9.30 8.01
N VAL A 209 11.38 -9.25 7.64
CA VAL A 209 10.82 -8.27 6.71
C VAL A 209 9.66 -7.57 7.39
N THR A 210 9.62 -6.25 7.30
CA THR A 210 8.47 -5.43 7.67
C THR A 210 8.02 -4.64 6.45
N VAL A 211 6.74 -4.70 6.16
CA VAL A 211 6.07 -3.89 5.15
C VAL A 211 5.27 -2.81 5.87
N ASP A 212 5.45 -1.57 5.45
CA ASP A 212 4.72 -0.42 5.94
C ASP A 212 4.13 0.30 4.73
N ALA A 213 2.82 0.39 4.68
CA ALA A 213 2.07 0.95 3.58
C ALA A 213 1.01 1.92 4.15
N PRO A 214 1.40 3.18 4.44
CA PRO A 214 0.51 4.22 4.95
C PRO A 214 -0.39 4.73 3.82
N LEU A 215 -1.43 3.99 3.53
CA LEU A 215 -2.30 4.18 2.37
C LEU A 215 -3.53 5.02 2.67
N LYS A 216 -3.95 5.14 3.95
CA LYS A 216 -5.13 5.93 4.32
C LYS A 216 -5.00 7.37 3.84
N GLY A 217 -6.01 7.86 3.14
CA GLY A 217 -6.04 9.23 2.64
C GLY A 217 -5.05 9.54 1.50
N VAL A 218 -4.33 8.55 0.98
CA VAL A 218 -3.55 8.71 -0.27
C VAL A 218 -4.52 8.81 -1.43
N ASP A 219 -4.33 9.81 -2.28
CA ASP A 219 -5.12 10.01 -3.50
C ASP A 219 -4.70 9.01 -4.59
N TYR A 220 -5.63 8.17 -5.03
CA TYR A 220 -5.42 7.14 -6.05
C TYR A 220 -5.87 7.58 -7.44
N GLY A 221 -6.30 8.85 -7.57
CA GLY A 221 -6.90 9.38 -8.79
C GLY A 221 -8.41 9.14 -8.87
N GLY A 222 -9.08 9.89 -9.74
CA GLY A 222 -10.53 9.74 -9.99
C GLY A 222 -11.44 9.95 -8.78
N GLY A 223 -10.97 10.64 -7.72
CA GLY A 223 -11.69 10.81 -6.46
C GLY A 223 -11.68 9.57 -5.56
N SER A 224 -10.78 8.63 -5.82
CA SER A 224 -10.57 7.43 -5.01
C SER A 224 -9.42 7.62 -4.04
N TYR A 225 -9.59 7.17 -2.80
CA TYR A 225 -8.60 7.31 -1.73
C TYR A 225 -8.39 5.99 -1.00
N GLY A 226 -7.17 5.77 -0.52
CA GLY A 226 -6.85 4.62 0.32
C GLY A 226 -7.69 4.61 1.60
N ALA A 227 -8.33 3.47 1.88
CA ALA A 227 -9.27 3.34 3.00
C ALA A 227 -8.56 3.25 4.36
N GLU A 228 -7.44 2.57 4.40
CA GLU A 228 -6.71 2.20 5.63
C GLU A 228 -5.23 1.97 5.34
N ASP A 229 -4.41 2.04 6.37
CA ASP A 229 -3.01 1.67 6.32
C ASP A 229 -2.87 0.15 6.39
N LEU A 230 -1.80 -0.37 5.78
CA LEU A 230 -1.45 -1.78 5.85
C LEU A 230 -0.06 -1.93 6.45
N THR A 231 0.10 -2.90 7.31
CA THR A 231 1.40 -3.31 7.84
C THR A 231 1.45 -4.81 8.01
N THR A 232 2.62 -5.40 7.86
CA THR A 232 2.89 -6.79 8.20
C THR A 232 4.36 -6.98 8.54
N SER A 233 4.64 -7.96 9.39
CA SER A 233 6.00 -8.40 9.70
C SER A 233 6.08 -9.93 9.62
N PHE A 234 7.05 -10.43 8.86
CA PHE A 234 7.24 -11.85 8.61
C PHE A 234 8.72 -12.24 8.53
N ALA A 235 9.00 -13.53 8.45
CA ALA A 235 10.35 -14.05 8.34
C ALA A 235 10.54 -14.89 7.07
N ILE A 236 11.73 -14.81 6.50
CA ILE A 236 12.19 -15.73 5.44
C ILE A 236 12.75 -16.98 6.11
N GLY A 237 12.23 -18.12 5.75
CA GLY A 237 12.63 -19.42 6.28
C GLY A 237 13.98 -19.92 5.72
N ARG A 238 14.13 -21.24 5.76
CA ARG A 238 15.29 -21.93 5.18
C ARG A 238 15.37 -21.70 3.67
N ALA A 239 16.57 -21.70 3.09
CA ALA A 239 16.79 -21.64 1.66
C ALA A 239 16.52 -23.04 1.03
N GLN A 240 15.28 -23.27 0.59
CA GLN A 240 14.93 -24.50 -0.14
C GLN A 240 14.58 -24.17 -1.59
N ILE A 241 15.20 -24.89 -2.51
CA ILE A 241 14.98 -24.79 -3.96
C ILE A 241 14.65 -26.18 -4.48
N VAL A 242 13.63 -26.28 -5.30
CA VAL A 242 13.34 -27.49 -6.07
C VAL A 242 13.90 -27.33 -7.47
N LYS A 243 14.73 -28.29 -7.92
CA LYS A 243 15.19 -28.42 -9.31
C LYS A 243 14.39 -29.55 -9.96
N ALA A 244 13.45 -29.19 -10.81
CA ALA A 244 12.55 -30.11 -11.48
C ALA A 244 12.93 -30.21 -12.97
N ASP A 245 13.65 -31.27 -13.34
CA ASP A 245 14.14 -31.45 -14.71
C ASP A 245 13.36 -32.54 -15.43
N ALA A 246 12.55 -32.14 -16.38
CA ALA A 246 11.71 -33.03 -17.17
C ALA A 246 12.49 -33.98 -18.11
N ARG A 247 13.75 -33.65 -18.45
CA ARG A 247 14.59 -34.50 -19.30
C ARG A 247 15.21 -35.65 -18.53
N SER A 248 15.58 -35.41 -17.30
CA SER A 248 16.13 -36.44 -16.41
C SER A 248 15.05 -37.23 -15.67
N PHE A 249 13.78 -36.76 -15.71
CA PHE A 249 12.67 -37.31 -14.94
C PHE A 249 12.92 -37.31 -13.43
N ARG A 250 13.63 -36.24 -12.97
CA ARG A 250 14.03 -36.08 -11.55
C ARG A 250 13.51 -34.78 -10.97
N MET A 251 13.11 -34.83 -9.72
CA MET A 251 12.86 -33.68 -8.87
C MET A 251 13.83 -33.69 -7.69
N ILE A 252 14.77 -32.77 -7.67
CA ILE A 252 15.81 -32.65 -6.65
C ILE A 252 15.44 -31.54 -5.70
N VAL A 253 15.48 -31.80 -4.38
CA VAL A 253 15.28 -30.78 -3.35
C VAL A 253 16.62 -30.40 -2.76
N ILE A 254 16.97 -29.12 -2.85
CA ILE A 254 18.20 -28.53 -2.30
C ILE A 254 17.78 -27.64 -1.13
N ARG A 255 18.39 -27.86 0.03
CA ARG A 255 18.18 -27.02 1.22
C ARG A 255 19.51 -26.55 1.75
N ASP A 256 19.62 -25.22 1.96
CA ASP A 256 20.84 -24.57 2.45
C ASP A 256 22.11 -25.03 1.69
N GLY A 257 21.96 -25.11 0.35
CA GLY A 257 23.03 -25.51 -0.58
C GLY A 257 23.32 -27.03 -0.64
N LYS A 258 22.60 -27.86 0.11
CA LYS A 258 22.78 -29.32 0.12
C LYS A 258 21.60 -30.03 -0.51
N GLN A 259 21.84 -31.01 -1.37
CA GLN A 259 20.80 -31.92 -1.84
C GLN A 259 20.31 -32.78 -0.67
N ILE A 260 18.99 -32.67 -0.37
CA ILE A 260 18.36 -33.42 0.71
C ILE A 260 17.41 -34.52 0.20
N ALA A 261 17.02 -34.42 -1.08
CA ALA A 261 16.19 -35.44 -1.73
C ALA A 261 16.43 -35.44 -3.24
N ASP A 262 16.16 -36.60 -3.83
CA ASP A 262 16.18 -36.83 -5.27
C ASP A 262 15.08 -37.83 -5.62
N TYR A 263 13.99 -37.31 -6.14
CA TYR A 263 12.77 -38.07 -6.39
C TYR A 263 12.59 -38.42 -7.89
N PRO A 264 12.34 -39.70 -8.23
CA PRO A 264 11.79 -40.02 -9.54
C PRO A 264 10.47 -39.31 -9.77
N ALA A 265 10.33 -38.62 -10.88
CA ALA A 265 9.16 -37.81 -11.21
C ALA A 265 8.67 -38.07 -12.64
N SER A 266 7.40 -37.81 -12.91
CA SER A 266 6.83 -37.72 -14.23
C SER A 266 6.20 -36.37 -14.44
N TYR A 267 6.52 -35.72 -15.53
CA TYR A 267 6.07 -34.40 -15.91
C TYR A 267 4.99 -34.42 -16.99
N GLY A 268 4.51 -33.26 -17.37
CA GLY A 268 3.58 -33.11 -18.47
C GLY A 268 4.10 -33.65 -19.81
N LEU A 269 3.20 -34.19 -20.62
CA LEU A 269 3.52 -34.77 -21.92
C LEU A 269 4.09 -33.68 -22.85
N ALA A 270 5.36 -33.85 -23.26
CA ALA A 270 6.08 -32.82 -24.01
C ALA A 270 5.49 -32.52 -25.39
N ASP A 271 4.92 -33.54 -26.04
CA ASP A 271 4.35 -33.44 -27.40
C ASP A 271 2.98 -32.73 -27.43
N ASP A 272 2.35 -32.51 -26.29
CA ASP A 272 1.08 -31.75 -26.16
C ASP A 272 1.28 -30.44 -25.38
N PRO A 273 1.25 -29.30 -26.06
CA PRO A 273 1.44 -27.99 -25.39
C PRO A 273 0.45 -27.73 -24.26
N ASN A 274 -0.76 -28.28 -24.29
CA ASN A 274 -1.77 -28.11 -23.27
C ASN A 274 -1.54 -29.02 -22.05
N ARG A 275 -0.68 -30.00 -22.18
CA ARG A 275 -0.30 -30.95 -21.12
C ARG A 275 1.11 -30.70 -20.60
N ASN A 276 1.80 -29.71 -21.11
CA ASN A 276 3.18 -29.46 -20.77
C ASN A 276 3.31 -28.91 -19.35
N THR A 277 4.29 -29.36 -18.57
CA THR A 277 4.75 -28.64 -17.40
C THR A 277 5.58 -27.47 -17.90
N ARG A 278 5.29 -26.25 -17.49
CA ARG A 278 5.98 -25.08 -18.02
C ARG A 278 7.36 -24.92 -17.39
N SER A 279 8.36 -24.70 -18.22
CA SER A 279 9.73 -24.40 -17.76
C SER A 279 9.82 -22.95 -17.26
N GLY A 280 10.52 -22.75 -16.14
CA GLY A 280 10.67 -21.45 -15.50
C GLY A 280 10.73 -21.57 -13.99
N ILE A 281 10.75 -20.44 -13.30
CA ILE A 281 10.72 -20.38 -11.83
C ILE A 281 9.26 -20.22 -11.41
N HIS A 282 8.72 -21.26 -10.83
CA HIS A 282 7.42 -21.26 -10.17
C HIS A 282 7.59 -20.92 -8.68
N VAL A 283 6.55 -20.40 -8.07
CA VAL A 283 6.49 -20.12 -6.63
C VAL A 283 5.37 -20.94 -6.01
N VAL A 284 5.67 -21.65 -4.94
CA VAL A 284 4.64 -22.40 -4.20
C VAL A 284 3.66 -21.42 -3.54
N THR A 285 2.36 -21.61 -3.81
CA THR A 285 1.29 -20.76 -3.28
C THR A 285 0.42 -21.46 -2.24
N GLU A 286 0.08 -22.73 -2.46
CA GLU A 286 -0.84 -23.47 -1.63
C GLU A 286 -0.42 -24.92 -1.47
N LYS A 287 -0.89 -25.59 -0.42
CA LYS A 287 -0.75 -27.04 -0.26
C LYS A 287 -1.98 -27.67 0.36
N PHE A 288 -2.31 -28.86 -0.11
CA PHE A 288 -3.50 -29.62 0.26
C PHE A 288 -3.15 -31.07 0.58
N THR A 289 -3.69 -31.60 1.66
CA THR A 289 -3.59 -33.05 1.93
C THR A 289 -4.34 -33.87 0.90
N ASP A 290 -5.49 -33.35 0.47
CA ASP A 290 -6.36 -33.92 -0.53
C ASP A 290 -6.86 -32.79 -1.45
N LYS A 291 -6.63 -32.92 -2.75
CA LYS A 291 -7.04 -31.94 -3.76
C LYS A 291 -7.86 -32.60 -4.83
N ARG A 292 -9.15 -32.22 -4.96
CA ARG A 292 -9.94 -32.63 -6.12
C ARG A 292 -9.43 -31.90 -7.36
N MET A 293 -9.09 -32.65 -8.38
CA MET A 293 -8.66 -32.19 -9.69
C MET A 293 -9.63 -32.68 -10.75
N VAL A 294 -10.17 -31.72 -11.51
CA VAL A 294 -11.21 -31.99 -12.51
C VAL A 294 -10.75 -31.42 -13.85
N SER A 295 -10.85 -32.24 -14.91
CA SER A 295 -10.69 -31.75 -16.26
C SER A 295 -11.76 -32.36 -17.16
N GLN A 296 -12.63 -31.52 -17.70
CA GLN A 296 -13.61 -31.94 -18.70
C GLN A 296 -12.92 -32.31 -20.02
N GLN A 297 -11.88 -31.57 -20.39
CA GLN A 297 -11.12 -31.82 -21.62
C GLN A 297 -10.47 -33.18 -21.65
N TYR A 298 -9.94 -33.66 -20.53
CA TYR A 298 -9.23 -34.92 -20.42
C TYR A 298 -10.03 -36.03 -19.70
N GLY A 299 -11.28 -35.73 -19.32
CA GLY A 299 -12.23 -36.71 -18.82
C GLY A 299 -11.87 -37.29 -17.45
N TYR A 300 -11.27 -36.53 -16.55
CA TYR A 300 -10.97 -37.00 -15.21
C TYR A 300 -11.61 -36.13 -14.10
N ASP A 301 -11.94 -36.79 -12.99
CA ASP A 301 -12.38 -36.22 -11.73
C ASP A 301 -11.79 -37.08 -10.62
N VAL A 302 -10.69 -36.64 -10.04
CA VAL A 302 -9.87 -37.43 -9.11
C VAL A 302 -9.51 -36.62 -7.88
N VAL A 303 -9.25 -37.29 -6.77
CA VAL A 303 -8.68 -36.67 -5.57
C VAL A 303 -7.22 -37.11 -5.45
N GLU A 304 -6.34 -36.12 -5.56
CA GLU A 304 -4.89 -36.32 -5.46
C GLU A 304 -4.38 -35.90 -4.08
N LYS A 305 -3.44 -36.69 -3.54
CA LYS A 305 -2.88 -36.47 -2.21
C LYS A 305 -1.60 -35.65 -2.25
N TRP A 306 -1.37 -34.93 -1.16
CA TRP A 306 -0.14 -34.17 -0.90
C TRP A 306 0.17 -33.19 -2.04
N ALA A 307 -0.87 -32.47 -2.48
CA ALA A 307 -0.79 -31.57 -3.61
C ALA A 307 -0.22 -30.21 -3.19
N VAL A 308 0.84 -29.77 -3.85
CA VAL A 308 1.50 -28.48 -3.70
C VAL A 308 1.32 -27.70 -4.99
N ARG A 309 0.61 -26.58 -4.94
CA ARG A 309 0.34 -25.71 -6.10
C ARG A 309 1.60 -24.92 -6.48
N MET A 310 1.96 -24.92 -7.74
CA MET A 310 3.09 -24.16 -8.29
C MET A 310 2.63 -23.07 -9.28
N SER A 311 1.41 -23.14 -9.83
CA SER A 311 0.87 -22.13 -10.73
C SER A 311 -0.65 -22.13 -10.73
N ASN A 312 -1.27 -21.06 -11.19
CA ASN A 312 -2.73 -20.93 -11.27
C ASN A 312 -3.34 -21.62 -12.47
N ASN A 313 -2.54 -22.01 -13.46
CA ASN A 313 -3.02 -22.81 -14.60
C ASN A 313 -3.30 -24.27 -14.26
N GLY A 314 -3.19 -24.66 -12.97
CA GLY A 314 -3.51 -25.99 -12.50
C GLY A 314 -2.32 -26.95 -12.36
N GLU A 315 -1.08 -26.45 -12.37
CA GLU A 315 0.10 -27.28 -12.16
C GLU A 315 0.38 -27.47 -10.67
N PHE A 316 0.53 -28.73 -10.27
CA PHE A 316 0.83 -29.15 -8.91
C PHE A 316 1.99 -30.16 -8.90
N ILE A 317 2.69 -30.23 -7.76
CA ILE A 317 3.48 -31.40 -7.39
C ILE A 317 2.59 -32.23 -6.47
N HIS A 318 2.32 -33.51 -6.82
CA HIS A 318 1.42 -34.34 -6.02
C HIS A 318 1.71 -35.84 -6.13
N ALA A 319 1.12 -36.61 -5.23
CA ALA A 319 1.15 -38.06 -5.32
C ALA A 319 0.27 -38.53 -6.47
N ASN A 320 0.81 -39.41 -7.32
CA ASN A 320 0.01 -40.11 -8.31
C ASN A 320 0.49 -41.55 -8.53
N PRO A 321 -0.09 -42.52 -7.84
CA PRO A 321 0.31 -43.94 -7.98
C PRO A 321 0.01 -44.54 -9.36
N VAL A 322 -0.95 -43.96 -10.12
CA VAL A 322 -1.28 -44.42 -11.47
C VAL A 322 -0.12 -44.21 -12.43
N SER A 323 0.67 -43.16 -12.26
CA SER A 323 1.85 -42.87 -13.06
C SER A 323 3.15 -43.51 -12.53
N ALA A 324 3.09 -44.41 -11.54
CA ALA A 324 4.28 -44.95 -10.86
C ALA A 324 5.33 -45.54 -11.82
N ALA A 325 4.89 -46.27 -12.85
CA ALA A 325 5.79 -46.86 -13.85
C ALA A 325 6.50 -45.81 -14.75
N ALA A 326 5.94 -44.62 -14.87
CA ALA A 326 6.52 -43.53 -15.64
C ALA A 326 7.44 -42.63 -14.82
N GLN A 327 7.31 -42.62 -13.50
CA GLN A 327 8.14 -41.80 -12.61
C GLN A 327 9.61 -42.23 -12.69
N GLY A 328 10.47 -41.30 -13.09
CA GLY A 328 11.87 -41.53 -13.36
C GLY A 328 12.19 -42.10 -14.75
N ALA A 329 11.18 -42.27 -15.62
CA ALA A 329 11.32 -42.94 -16.93
C ALA A 329 10.65 -42.20 -18.11
N ALA A 330 9.50 -41.53 -17.86
CA ALA A 330 8.74 -40.89 -18.93
C ALA A 330 7.84 -39.76 -18.40
N ASN A 331 7.47 -38.82 -19.27
CA ASN A 331 6.56 -37.71 -18.99
C ASN A 331 5.19 -38.05 -19.61
N VAL A 332 4.17 -38.26 -18.77
CA VAL A 332 2.84 -38.74 -19.21
C VAL A 332 1.68 -37.92 -18.62
N THR A 333 1.97 -36.89 -17.81
CA THR A 333 0.94 -36.18 -17.05
C THR A 333 0.25 -35.08 -17.88
N HIS A 334 -0.64 -34.30 -17.23
CA HIS A 334 -1.34 -33.17 -17.85
C HIS A 334 -0.78 -31.82 -17.37
N GLY A 335 0.51 -31.79 -17.03
CA GLY A 335 1.21 -30.58 -16.56
C GLY A 335 1.73 -30.70 -15.13
N CYS A 336 1.12 -31.51 -14.29
CA CYS A 336 1.58 -31.72 -12.91
C CYS A 336 2.90 -32.51 -12.86
N VAL A 337 3.65 -32.32 -11.77
CA VAL A 337 4.81 -33.14 -11.40
C VAL A 337 4.33 -34.26 -10.49
N ASN A 338 4.30 -35.48 -11.02
CA ASN A 338 3.80 -36.65 -10.31
C ASN A 338 4.91 -37.39 -9.59
N LEU A 339 4.68 -37.68 -8.31
CA LEU A 339 5.58 -38.44 -7.43
C LEU A 339 4.89 -39.67 -6.85
N SER A 340 5.66 -40.58 -6.25
CA SER A 340 5.11 -41.63 -5.38
C SER A 340 4.40 -40.96 -4.16
N ILE A 341 3.51 -41.71 -3.50
CA ILE A 341 2.81 -41.25 -2.30
C ILE A 341 3.82 -40.83 -1.20
N GLU A 342 4.85 -41.63 -1.03
CA GLU A 342 5.90 -41.39 -0.05
C GLU A 342 6.70 -40.10 -0.33
N ASN A 343 7.16 -39.96 -1.58
CA ASN A 343 7.96 -38.80 -2.00
C ASN A 343 7.15 -37.52 -1.99
N ALA A 344 5.90 -37.56 -2.45
CA ALA A 344 4.99 -36.40 -2.41
C ALA A 344 4.73 -35.95 -0.97
N LYS A 345 4.49 -36.90 -0.05
CA LYS A 345 4.32 -36.59 1.37
C LYS A 345 5.59 -35.98 1.98
N ALA A 346 6.74 -36.60 1.74
CA ALA A 346 8.02 -36.10 2.23
C ALA A 346 8.32 -34.67 1.76
N TYR A 347 8.00 -34.36 0.51
CA TYR A 347 8.11 -32.98 0.00
C TYR A 347 7.08 -32.06 0.65
N TYR A 348 5.80 -32.46 0.66
CA TYR A 348 4.69 -31.68 1.25
C TYR A 348 4.94 -31.24 2.70
N ASP A 349 5.55 -32.12 3.51
CA ASP A 349 5.82 -31.86 4.92
C ASP A 349 6.88 -30.75 5.11
N THR A 350 7.68 -30.45 4.08
CA THR A 350 8.79 -29.49 4.16
C THR A 350 8.54 -28.16 3.46
N VAL A 351 7.56 -28.10 2.58
CA VAL A 351 7.34 -26.96 1.71
C VAL A 351 6.69 -25.78 2.44
N LEU A 352 7.12 -24.56 2.11
CA LEU A 352 6.53 -23.30 2.55
C LEU A 352 5.92 -22.55 1.36
N TYR A 353 4.91 -21.70 1.64
CA TYR A 353 4.53 -20.64 0.70
C TYR A 353 5.78 -19.85 0.29
N GLY A 354 5.95 -19.58 -0.98
CA GLY A 354 7.10 -18.83 -1.46
C GLY A 354 8.37 -19.65 -1.72
N ASP A 355 8.33 -20.98 -1.63
CA ASP A 355 9.45 -21.82 -2.08
C ASP A 355 9.54 -21.82 -3.60
N PRO A 356 10.72 -21.64 -4.21
CA PRO A 356 10.90 -21.73 -5.65
C PRO A 356 10.95 -23.17 -6.14
N VAL A 357 10.26 -23.42 -7.28
CA VAL A 357 10.35 -24.64 -8.07
C VAL A 357 10.86 -24.27 -9.47
N GLU A 358 12.12 -24.59 -9.74
CA GLU A 358 12.77 -24.29 -11.01
C GLU A 358 12.57 -25.48 -11.95
N VAL A 359 11.61 -25.34 -12.87
CA VAL A 359 11.30 -26.35 -13.89
C VAL A 359 12.15 -26.11 -15.13
N THR A 360 12.76 -27.16 -15.64
CA THR A 360 13.58 -27.15 -16.86
C THR A 360 13.24 -28.33 -17.77
N GLY A 361 13.67 -28.24 -19.02
CA GLY A 361 13.64 -29.37 -19.93
C GLY A 361 12.32 -29.57 -20.72
N THR A 362 11.37 -28.63 -20.59
CA THR A 362 10.10 -28.63 -21.34
C THR A 362 10.09 -27.55 -22.42
N PRO A 363 9.34 -27.73 -23.53
CA PRO A 363 9.30 -26.76 -24.62
C PRO A 363 8.50 -25.49 -24.32
N VAL A 364 7.54 -25.52 -23.38
CA VAL A 364 6.66 -24.38 -23.06
C VAL A 364 7.22 -23.64 -21.85
N GLN A 365 7.32 -22.32 -21.98
CA GLN A 365 7.82 -21.46 -20.89
C GLN A 365 6.68 -20.95 -20.05
N LEU A 366 6.91 -20.85 -18.75
CA LEU A 366 6.03 -20.15 -17.81
C LEU A 366 5.92 -18.66 -18.20
N SER A 367 4.72 -18.13 -18.18
CA SER A 367 4.44 -16.75 -18.56
C SER A 367 3.37 -16.13 -17.69
N ALA A 368 3.11 -14.83 -17.88
CA ALA A 368 2.05 -14.09 -17.20
C ALA A 368 0.63 -14.69 -17.38
N ARG A 369 0.44 -15.57 -18.37
CA ARG A 369 -0.84 -16.25 -18.61
C ARG A 369 -1.06 -17.47 -17.71
N ASP A 370 0.00 -17.95 -17.08
CA ASP A 370 0.01 -19.24 -16.39
C ASP A 370 -0.16 -19.09 -14.87
N GLY A 371 -0.18 -17.88 -14.34
CA GLY A 371 -0.32 -17.71 -12.91
C GLY A 371 -0.24 -16.26 -12.45
N ASP A 372 -0.60 -16.06 -11.19
CA ASP A 372 -0.52 -14.79 -10.46
C ASP A 372 0.91 -14.47 -9.99
N LEU A 373 1.70 -15.48 -9.61
CA LEU A 373 3.09 -15.32 -9.17
C LEU A 373 4.09 -15.70 -10.28
N TRP A 374 4.12 -14.89 -11.33
CA TRP A 374 5.05 -15.04 -12.46
C TRP A 374 6.22 -14.05 -12.44
N ASP A 375 6.40 -13.36 -11.35
CA ASP A 375 7.42 -12.31 -11.11
C ASP A 375 8.82 -12.76 -11.53
N TRP A 376 9.19 -13.99 -11.20
CA TRP A 376 10.50 -14.57 -11.49
C TRP A 376 10.72 -14.97 -12.94
N THR A 377 9.70 -14.87 -13.80
CA THR A 377 9.86 -15.07 -15.25
C THR A 377 10.47 -13.83 -15.92
N LEU A 378 10.45 -12.68 -15.25
CA LEU A 378 11.00 -11.45 -15.74
C LEU A 378 12.46 -11.28 -15.31
N SER A 379 13.31 -10.81 -16.23
CA SER A 379 14.62 -10.32 -15.84
C SER A 379 14.52 -9.15 -14.88
N TRP A 380 15.57 -8.91 -14.10
CA TRP A 380 15.58 -7.81 -13.13
C TRP A 380 15.32 -6.44 -13.78
N GLU A 381 15.89 -6.19 -14.95
CA GLU A 381 15.69 -4.91 -15.66
C GLU A 381 14.24 -4.75 -16.14
N LYS A 382 13.61 -5.82 -16.64
CA LYS A 382 12.19 -5.78 -16.99
C LYS A 382 11.30 -5.58 -15.75
N TRP A 383 11.68 -6.21 -14.64
CA TRP A 383 10.95 -6.07 -13.37
C TRP A 383 10.95 -4.62 -12.89
N LYS A 384 12.13 -3.98 -12.84
CA LYS A 384 12.24 -2.56 -12.45
C LYS A 384 11.43 -1.63 -13.35
N GLY A 385 11.34 -1.94 -14.64
CA GLY A 385 10.52 -1.18 -15.60
C GLY A 385 9.01 -1.28 -15.38
N LEU A 386 8.54 -2.08 -14.42
CA LEU A 386 7.13 -2.14 -13.99
C LEU A 386 6.84 -1.18 -12.82
N SER A 387 7.84 -0.51 -12.26
CA SER A 387 7.65 0.52 -11.24
C SER A 387 6.94 1.73 -11.85
N ALA A 388 6.03 2.33 -11.10
CA ALA A 388 5.39 3.58 -11.48
C ALA A 388 6.29 4.81 -11.21
N LEU A 389 7.47 4.59 -10.63
CA LEU A 389 8.47 5.63 -10.33
C LEU A 389 9.71 5.54 -11.25
N SER A 390 9.73 4.58 -12.20
CA SER A 390 10.84 4.37 -13.14
C SER A 390 10.82 5.39 -14.29
#